data_2ef467713ab04ef2573295ce8d87128a
#
_entry.id   2ef467713ab04ef2573295ce8d87128a
#
_cell.length_a   1.000
_cell.length_b   1.000
_cell.length_c   1.000
_cell.angle_alpha   90.00
_cell.angle_beta   90.00
_cell.angle_gamma   90.00
#
_symmetry.space_group_name_H-M   'P 1'
#
loop_
_entity.id
_entity.type
_entity.pdbx_description
1 polymer ?
#
loop_
_entity_poly.entity_id
_entity_poly.type
_entity_poly.pdbx_seq_one_letter_code
_entity_poly.pdbx_strand_id
1 'polypeptide(L)'
;RLKDWGISRQRYWGTPIPALYCEKCGEVLEKDENLPVLLPNDIEFSGNGNPLETSNEFKEATCPCCGGKARRDTDTMDTFVDSSWYFLRYCDPKNINLPFSKEIVDKWTPVDQYIGGVEHAVMHLLYARFFYKVLRDLGLLSSNEPFKRLLTQGMVLGPSYYSEKENKYLLPKDVVIKGD
;
A
#
# COMPACT_ATOMS: atom_id res chain seq x y z
N ARG A 1 20.87 0.66 13.23
CA ARG A 1 20.42 1.87 12.56
C ARG A 1 19.57 1.45 11.36
N LEU A 2 18.33 1.90 11.29
CA LEU A 2 17.49 1.71 10.13
C LEU A 2 18.01 2.55 8.97
N LYS A 3 17.90 2.01 7.75
CA LYS A 3 18.11 2.77 6.51
C LYS A 3 16.79 3.41 6.09
N ASP A 4 16.88 4.43 5.27
CA ASP A 4 15.70 5.06 4.67
C ASP A 4 14.93 4.05 3.81
N TRP A 5 13.61 4.19 3.77
CA TRP A 5 12.74 3.29 3.01
C TRP A 5 12.37 3.95 1.69
N GLY A 6 12.68 3.28 0.59
CA GLY A 6 12.15 3.67 -0.71
C GLY A 6 10.69 3.23 -0.82
N ILE A 7 9.78 4.19 -1.00
CA ILE A 7 8.34 3.91 -1.11
C ILE A 7 7.86 3.81 -2.56
N SER A 8 8.61 4.31 -3.52
CA SER A 8 8.27 4.29 -4.95
C SER A 8 8.35 2.90 -5.56
N ARG A 9 7.34 2.56 -6.38
CA ARG A 9 7.29 1.33 -7.16
C ARG A 9 6.85 1.62 -8.58
N GLN A 10 7.55 1.01 -9.55
CA GLN A 10 7.27 1.09 -10.98
C GLN A 10 6.25 0.01 -11.34
N ARG A 11 5.03 0.14 -10.84
CA ARG A 11 3.92 -0.79 -11.08
C ARG A 11 2.58 -0.08 -11.02
N TYR A 12 1.60 -0.65 -11.70
CA TYR A 12 0.24 -0.11 -11.74
C TYR A 12 -0.46 -0.17 -10.39
N TRP A 13 -0.37 -1.34 -9.72
CA TRP A 13 -1.08 -1.55 -8.45
C TRP A 13 -0.41 -0.83 -7.29
N GLY A 14 -1.11 0.11 -6.72
CA GLY A 14 -0.69 0.92 -5.57
C GLY A 14 -1.31 2.31 -5.61
N THR A 15 -1.14 3.08 -4.54
CA THR A 15 -1.56 4.47 -4.48
C THR A 15 -0.60 5.33 -5.29
N PRO A 16 -1.06 6.10 -6.31
CA PRO A 16 -0.20 7.00 -7.06
C PRO A 16 0.47 8.05 -6.15
N ILE A 17 1.73 8.35 -6.42
CA ILE A 17 2.44 9.42 -5.72
C ILE A 17 1.92 10.76 -6.25
N PRO A 18 1.37 11.64 -5.39
CA PRO A 18 0.75 12.89 -5.82
C PRO A 18 1.81 13.99 -6.07
N ALA A 19 2.80 13.69 -6.89
CA ALA A 19 3.87 14.61 -7.25
C ALA A 19 3.87 14.93 -8.75
N LEU A 20 4.30 16.15 -9.06
CA LEU A 20 4.40 16.68 -10.41
C LEU A 20 5.79 17.31 -10.63
N TYR A 21 6.30 17.15 -11.82
CA TYR A 21 7.58 17.75 -12.25
C TYR A 21 7.33 18.87 -13.24
N CYS A 22 7.63 20.10 -12.86
CA CYS A 22 7.47 21.30 -13.67
C CYS A 22 8.84 21.86 -14.03
N GLU A 23 9.08 22.16 -15.30
CA GLU A 23 10.37 22.74 -15.75
C GLU A 23 10.69 24.07 -15.05
N LYS A 24 9.65 24.86 -14.71
CA LYS A 24 9.82 26.18 -14.10
C LYS A 24 9.88 26.11 -12.56
N CYS A 25 9.08 25.24 -11.94
CA CYS A 25 8.88 25.21 -10.47
C CYS A 25 9.61 24.05 -9.80
N GLY A 26 10.17 23.10 -10.57
CA GLY A 26 10.75 21.87 -10.04
C GLY A 26 9.69 20.87 -9.60
N GLU A 27 9.97 20.13 -8.55
CA GLU A 27 9.06 19.17 -7.94
C GLU A 27 7.97 19.91 -7.14
N VAL A 28 6.72 19.59 -7.40
CA VAL A 28 5.56 20.18 -6.72
C VAL A 28 4.55 19.08 -6.39
N LEU A 29 3.80 19.28 -5.32
CA LEU A 29 2.71 18.34 -4.96
C LEU A 29 1.44 18.72 -5.71
N GLU A 30 0.60 17.72 -5.97
CA GLU A 30 -0.77 17.94 -6.45
C GLU A 30 -1.57 18.73 -5.42
N LYS A 31 -2.56 19.49 -5.87
CA LYS A 31 -3.46 20.22 -4.98
C LYS A 31 -4.42 19.28 -4.26
N ASP A 32 -4.79 19.61 -3.03
CA ASP A 32 -5.74 18.84 -2.23
C ASP A 32 -7.08 18.63 -2.94
N GLU A 33 -7.55 19.63 -3.69
CA GLU A 33 -8.79 19.59 -4.47
C GLU A 33 -8.79 18.59 -5.63
N ASN A 34 -7.60 18.18 -6.08
CA ASN A 34 -7.40 17.21 -7.16
C ASN A 34 -7.13 15.78 -6.63
N LEU A 35 -7.17 15.59 -5.32
CA LEU A 35 -7.00 14.28 -4.70
C LEU A 35 -8.37 13.56 -4.58
N PRO A 36 -8.38 12.24 -4.67
CA PRO A 36 -7.25 11.34 -4.93
C PRO A 36 -6.80 11.34 -6.40
N VAL A 37 -5.51 11.13 -6.63
CA VAL A 37 -5.00 10.84 -7.98
C VAL A 37 -5.51 9.45 -8.39
N LEU A 38 -6.30 9.39 -9.46
CA LEU A 38 -6.88 8.15 -9.94
C LEU A 38 -5.93 7.43 -10.90
N LEU A 39 -5.89 6.11 -10.81
CA LEU A 39 -5.18 5.28 -11.79
C LEU A 39 -5.90 5.32 -13.14
N PRO A 40 -5.16 5.42 -14.24
CA PRO A 40 -5.73 5.45 -15.57
C PRO A 40 -6.22 4.08 -16.03
N ASN A 41 -7.18 4.05 -16.95
CA ASN A 41 -7.72 2.81 -17.52
C ASN A 41 -7.16 2.50 -18.94
N ASP A 42 -6.39 3.41 -19.53
CA ASP A 42 -5.86 3.38 -20.89
C ASP A 42 -4.42 2.85 -20.97
N ILE A 43 -4.01 2.02 -20.02
CA ILE A 43 -2.65 1.51 -19.93
C ILE A 43 -2.44 0.22 -20.71
N GLU A 44 -1.20 0.00 -21.12
CA GLU A 44 -0.75 -1.24 -21.76
C GLU A 44 0.17 -2.03 -20.82
N PHE A 45 -0.17 -3.31 -20.60
CA PHE A 45 0.66 -4.24 -19.84
C PHE A 45 1.57 -5.04 -20.80
N SER A 46 2.72 -4.50 -21.11
CA SER A 46 3.71 -5.16 -21.98
C SER A 46 4.57 -6.22 -21.27
N GLY A 47 4.46 -6.30 -19.94
CA GLY A 47 5.35 -7.13 -19.11
C GLY A 47 6.74 -6.54 -18.86
N ASN A 48 7.04 -5.39 -19.46
CA ASN A 48 8.31 -4.67 -19.29
C ASN A 48 8.08 -3.19 -18.97
N GLY A 49 8.89 -2.63 -18.11
CA GLY A 49 8.83 -1.22 -17.72
C GLY A 49 7.65 -0.89 -16.78
N ASN A 50 7.45 0.42 -16.57
CA ASN A 50 6.36 0.92 -15.75
C ASN A 50 5.08 1.09 -16.59
N PRO A 51 3.98 0.37 -16.29
CA PRO A 51 2.75 0.47 -17.06
C PRO A 51 2.16 1.89 -17.11
N LEU A 52 2.30 2.69 -16.04
CA LEU A 52 1.78 4.05 -16.00
C LEU A 52 2.48 5.02 -16.97
N GLU A 53 3.69 4.69 -17.41
CA GLU A 53 4.39 5.44 -18.47
C GLU A 53 3.72 5.30 -19.84
N THR A 54 2.84 4.32 -20.04
CA THR A 54 2.14 4.12 -21.32
C THR A 54 0.96 5.07 -21.51
N SER A 55 0.37 5.58 -20.39
CA SER A 55 -0.73 6.54 -20.47
C SER A 55 -0.21 7.97 -20.58
N ASN A 56 -0.50 8.62 -21.69
CA ASN A 56 -0.20 10.03 -21.88
C ASN A 56 -1.15 10.92 -21.07
N GLU A 57 -2.42 10.53 -20.96
CA GLU A 57 -3.42 11.25 -20.17
C GLU A 57 -3.02 11.32 -18.70
N PHE A 58 -2.49 10.23 -18.15
CA PHE A 58 -2.02 10.20 -16.77
C PHE A 58 -0.77 11.05 -16.53
N LYS A 59 0.18 11.03 -17.48
CA LYS A 59 1.45 11.75 -17.35
C LYS A 59 1.31 13.25 -17.50
N GLU A 60 0.40 13.71 -18.37
CA GLU A 60 0.22 15.13 -18.63
C GLU A 60 -0.54 15.79 -17.48
N ALA A 61 0.01 16.86 -16.94
CA ALA A 61 -0.59 17.60 -15.86
C ALA A 61 -0.32 19.11 -15.98
N THR A 62 -1.07 19.88 -15.21
CA THR A 62 -0.88 21.31 -15.08
C THR A 62 -0.21 21.61 -13.74
N CYS A 63 0.86 22.36 -13.78
CA CYS A 63 1.58 22.76 -12.56
C CYS A 63 0.66 23.60 -11.65
N PRO A 64 0.44 23.17 -10.39
CA PRO A 64 -0.43 23.90 -9.46
C PRO A 64 0.13 25.26 -9.03
N CYS A 65 1.45 25.46 -9.19
CA CYS A 65 2.11 26.70 -8.78
C CYS A 65 2.10 27.78 -9.87
N CYS A 66 2.40 27.42 -11.12
CA CYS A 66 2.54 28.41 -12.20
C CYS A 66 1.54 28.27 -13.34
N GLY A 67 0.68 27.25 -13.34
CA GLY A 67 -0.29 26.97 -14.40
C GLY A 67 0.33 26.47 -15.71
N GLY A 68 1.63 26.25 -15.77
CA GLY A 68 2.34 25.71 -16.92
C GLY A 68 2.24 24.20 -17.04
N LYS A 69 2.79 23.65 -18.13
CA LYS A 69 2.88 22.19 -18.31
C LYS A 69 3.75 21.56 -17.22
N ALA A 70 3.29 20.40 -16.74
CA ALA A 70 4.02 19.56 -15.80
C ALA A 70 3.84 18.09 -16.19
N ARG A 71 4.72 17.23 -15.70
CA ARG A 71 4.63 15.79 -15.84
C ARG A 71 4.29 15.18 -14.48
N ARG A 72 3.27 14.33 -14.43
CA ARG A 72 2.92 13.57 -13.23
C ARG A 72 3.97 12.49 -12.98
N ASP A 73 4.23 12.23 -11.70
CA ASP A 73 4.97 11.04 -11.26
C ASP A 73 4.17 9.78 -11.66
N THR A 74 4.86 8.82 -12.25
CA THR A 74 4.25 7.56 -12.71
C THR A 74 4.49 6.41 -11.75
N ASP A 75 5.16 6.65 -10.63
CA ASP A 75 5.34 5.66 -9.59
C ASP A 75 4.11 5.57 -8.68
N THR A 76 3.88 4.39 -8.15
CA THR A 76 2.92 4.15 -7.07
C THR A 76 3.66 3.89 -5.77
N MET A 77 3.00 4.10 -4.65
CA MET A 77 3.54 3.77 -3.35
C MET A 77 3.60 2.26 -3.16
N ASP A 78 4.55 1.79 -2.39
CA ASP A 78 4.59 0.42 -1.90
C ASP A 78 3.25 0.07 -1.23
N THR A 79 2.70 -1.11 -1.53
CA THR A 79 1.42 -1.54 -0.98
C THR A 79 1.40 -1.70 0.54
N PHE A 80 2.57 -1.79 1.17
CA PHE A 80 2.65 -1.70 2.64
C PHE A 80 2.27 -0.33 3.20
N VAL A 81 2.34 0.73 2.38
CA VAL A 81 1.83 2.05 2.76
C VAL A 81 0.32 1.97 2.97
N ASP A 82 -0.41 1.39 2.02
CA ASP A 82 -1.87 1.22 2.11
C ASP A 82 -2.27 0.29 3.24
N SER A 83 -1.60 -0.85 3.36
CA SER A 83 -1.90 -1.84 4.40
C SER A 83 -1.47 -1.42 5.79
N SER A 84 -0.67 -0.38 5.93
CA SER A 84 -0.16 0.08 7.23
C SER A 84 -1.24 0.61 8.17
N TRP A 85 -2.35 1.09 7.66
CA TRP A 85 -3.41 1.74 8.43
C TRP A 85 -4.81 1.11 8.24
N TYR A 86 -4.91 -0.04 7.56
CA TYR A 86 -6.19 -0.69 7.24
C TYR A 86 -7.06 -0.91 8.48
N PHE A 87 -6.48 -1.29 9.61
CA PHE A 87 -7.20 -1.54 10.86
C PHE A 87 -7.85 -0.28 11.44
N LEU A 88 -7.31 0.90 11.16
CA LEU A 88 -7.92 2.19 11.52
C LEU A 88 -9.15 2.43 10.64
N ARG A 89 -9.02 2.21 9.32
CA ARG A 89 -10.14 2.35 8.39
C ARG A 89 -11.28 1.37 8.71
N TYR A 90 -10.97 0.18 9.18
CA TYR A 90 -11.98 -0.81 9.58
C TYR A 90 -12.84 -0.36 10.77
N CYS A 91 -12.34 0.52 11.62
CA CYS A 91 -13.13 1.08 12.73
C CYS A 91 -14.26 1.99 12.23
N ASP A 92 -14.07 2.65 11.08
CA ASP A 92 -15.04 3.61 10.51
C ASP A 92 -15.12 3.50 8.97
N PRO A 93 -15.54 2.34 8.43
CA PRO A 93 -15.43 2.04 7.01
C PRO A 93 -16.40 2.82 6.12
N LYS A 94 -17.45 3.39 6.69
CA LYS A 94 -18.48 4.14 5.95
C LYS A 94 -18.24 5.65 5.93
N ASN A 95 -17.20 6.13 6.56
CA ASN A 95 -16.88 7.55 6.57
C ASN A 95 -16.38 7.98 5.17
N ILE A 96 -17.13 8.85 4.53
CA ILE A 96 -16.81 9.36 3.18
C ILE A 96 -16.04 10.68 3.21
N ASN A 97 -15.96 11.34 4.36
CA ASN A 97 -15.35 12.67 4.49
C ASN A 97 -13.95 12.62 5.08
N LEU A 98 -13.68 11.62 5.92
CA LEU A 98 -12.41 11.46 6.63
C LEU A 98 -11.90 10.02 6.46
N PRO A 99 -10.61 9.80 6.60
CA PRO A 99 -10.05 8.44 6.61
C PRO A 99 -10.69 7.59 7.73
N PHE A 100 -11.00 8.21 8.86
CA PHE A 100 -11.74 7.66 10.00
C PHE A 100 -12.09 8.77 10.99
N SER A 101 -13.07 8.54 11.88
CA SER A 101 -13.34 9.41 13.04
C SER A 101 -12.35 9.10 14.15
N LYS A 102 -11.65 10.13 14.63
CA LYS A 102 -10.76 10.03 15.79
C LYS A 102 -11.43 9.41 17.01
N GLU A 103 -12.65 9.85 17.32
CA GLU A 103 -13.41 9.37 18.48
C GLU A 103 -13.70 7.87 18.41
N ILE A 104 -14.00 7.37 17.21
CA ILE A 104 -14.28 5.95 17.00
C ILE A 104 -13.00 5.14 17.12
N VAL A 105 -11.95 5.59 16.44
CA VAL A 105 -10.67 4.87 16.44
C VAL A 105 -10.02 4.85 17.81
N ASP A 106 -10.06 5.94 18.56
CA ASP A 106 -9.50 6.01 19.92
C ASP A 106 -10.18 5.03 20.91
N LYS A 107 -11.41 4.59 20.62
CA LYS A 107 -12.10 3.54 21.41
C LYS A 107 -11.59 2.12 21.10
N TRP A 108 -11.15 1.89 19.86
CA TRP A 108 -10.72 0.57 19.38
C TRP A 108 -9.22 0.38 19.38
N THR A 109 -8.46 1.48 19.51
CA THR A 109 -6.99 1.44 19.51
C THR A 109 -6.40 1.91 20.84
N PRO A 110 -5.24 1.40 21.24
CA PRO A 110 -4.46 0.35 20.58
C PRO A 110 -5.18 -0.99 20.53
N VAL A 111 -5.03 -1.72 19.42
CA VAL A 111 -5.59 -3.07 19.24
C VAL A 111 -5.09 -4.00 20.35
N ASP A 112 -5.99 -4.71 21.02
CA ASP A 112 -5.63 -5.53 22.19
C ASP A 112 -4.74 -6.70 21.85
N GLN A 113 -5.00 -7.39 20.73
CA GLN A 113 -4.23 -8.52 20.26
C GLN A 113 -4.11 -8.47 18.75
N TYR A 114 -2.90 -8.38 18.22
CA TYR A 114 -2.60 -8.42 16.80
C TYR A 114 -1.91 -9.74 16.44
N ILE A 115 -2.49 -10.46 15.49
CA ILE A 115 -2.05 -11.81 15.11
C ILE A 115 -1.68 -11.81 13.65
N GLY A 116 -0.49 -12.32 13.32
CA GLY A 116 -0.03 -12.42 11.94
C GLY A 116 1.13 -13.40 11.79
N GLY A 117 1.46 -13.73 10.55
CA GLY A 117 2.61 -14.57 10.23
C GLY A 117 3.94 -13.86 10.51
N VAL A 118 4.99 -14.64 10.60
CA VAL A 118 6.35 -14.14 10.82
C VAL A 118 6.81 -13.20 9.70
N GLU A 119 6.30 -13.38 8.48
CA GLU A 119 6.58 -12.53 7.31
C GLU A 119 6.13 -11.08 7.50
N HIS A 120 5.12 -10.83 8.32
CA HIS A 120 4.64 -9.48 8.62
C HIS A 120 5.41 -8.79 9.73
N ALA A 121 6.23 -9.54 10.48
CA ALA A 121 6.96 -9.01 11.64
C ALA A 121 7.99 -7.92 11.28
N VAL A 122 8.49 -7.90 10.06
CA VAL A 122 9.51 -6.94 9.62
C VAL A 122 8.88 -5.76 8.88
N MET A 123 8.28 -6.01 7.72
CA MET A 123 7.82 -4.93 6.83
C MET A 123 6.52 -4.29 7.32
N HIS A 124 5.44 -5.06 7.38
CA HIS A 124 4.12 -4.53 7.74
C HIS A 124 4.10 -3.84 9.11
N LEU A 125 4.69 -4.46 10.13
CA LEU A 125 4.67 -3.90 11.48
C LEU A 125 5.49 -2.62 11.61
N LEU A 126 6.60 -2.49 10.87
CA LEU A 126 7.37 -1.24 10.84
C LEU A 126 6.57 -0.11 10.20
N TYR A 127 5.94 -0.37 9.05
CA TYR A 127 5.07 0.61 8.39
C TYR A 127 3.87 0.96 9.27
N ALA A 128 3.17 -0.02 9.84
CA ALA A 128 2.02 0.21 10.69
C ALA A 128 2.35 1.10 11.91
N ARG A 129 3.47 0.83 12.58
CA ARG A 129 3.93 1.64 13.70
C ARG A 129 4.36 3.05 13.26
N PHE A 130 5.05 3.16 12.14
CA PHE A 130 5.48 4.45 11.61
C PHE A 130 4.28 5.31 11.25
N PHE A 131 3.34 4.79 10.43
CA PHE A 131 2.11 5.50 10.05
C PHE A 131 1.28 5.89 11.25
N TYR A 132 1.14 4.99 12.22
CA TYR A 132 0.38 5.28 13.44
C TYR A 132 0.96 6.48 14.21
N LYS A 133 2.29 6.53 14.32
CA LYS A 133 2.99 7.65 14.97
C LYS A 133 2.84 8.96 14.20
N VAL A 134 2.93 8.91 12.86
CA VAL A 134 2.70 10.09 12.01
C VAL A 134 1.27 10.60 12.18
N LEU A 135 0.27 9.72 12.11
CA LEU A 135 -1.14 10.10 12.32
C LEU A 135 -1.40 10.67 13.72
N ARG A 136 -0.73 10.14 14.74
CA ARG A 136 -0.75 10.73 16.10
C ARG A 136 -0.15 12.14 16.10
N ASP A 137 1.01 12.34 15.49
CA ASP A 137 1.68 13.63 15.44
C ASP A 137 0.88 14.68 14.68
N LEU A 138 0.06 14.24 13.71
CA LEU A 138 -0.93 15.06 13.02
C LEU A 138 -2.23 15.29 13.83
N GLY A 139 -2.32 14.75 15.06
CA GLY A 139 -3.47 14.92 15.94
C GLY A 139 -4.66 14.01 15.64
N LEU A 140 -4.53 13.07 14.69
CA LEU A 140 -5.60 12.16 14.28
C LEU A 140 -5.77 10.96 15.22
N LEU A 141 -4.78 10.67 16.07
CA LEU A 141 -4.79 9.58 17.05
C LEU A 141 -4.26 10.06 18.39
N SER A 142 -4.61 9.36 19.47
CA SER A 142 -4.22 9.74 20.84
C SER A 142 -3.13 8.83 21.43
N SER A 143 -3.03 7.58 21.03
CA SER A 143 -2.07 6.63 21.60
C SER A 143 -0.76 6.57 20.81
N ASN A 144 0.28 6.01 21.43
CA ASN A 144 1.64 5.99 20.88
C ASN A 144 1.95 4.74 20.05
N GLU A 145 1.23 3.66 20.27
CA GLU A 145 1.48 2.37 19.60
C GLU A 145 0.15 1.78 19.11
N PRO A 146 0.13 1.16 17.93
CA PRO A 146 -1.09 0.62 17.34
C PRO A 146 -1.58 -0.66 18.01
N PHE A 147 -0.69 -1.43 18.63
CA PHE A 147 -0.97 -2.76 19.15
C PHE A 147 -0.46 -2.90 20.59
N LYS A 148 -1.29 -3.48 21.49
CA LYS A 148 -0.90 -3.80 22.87
C LYS A 148 -0.10 -5.08 22.95
N ARG A 149 -0.50 -6.08 22.18
CA ARG A 149 0.13 -7.41 22.13
C ARG A 149 0.25 -7.88 20.71
N LEU A 150 1.35 -8.53 20.43
CA LEU A 150 1.64 -9.14 19.14
C LEU A 150 1.82 -10.65 19.33
N LEU A 151 1.09 -11.43 18.54
CA LEU A 151 1.31 -12.86 18.41
C LEU A 151 1.78 -13.16 16.99
N THR A 152 3.06 -13.45 16.85
CA THR A 152 3.63 -13.89 15.59
C THR A 152 3.49 -15.40 15.48
N GLN A 153 2.57 -15.85 14.66
CA GLN A 153 2.39 -17.28 14.36
C GLN A 153 3.41 -17.76 13.33
N GLY A 154 3.62 -19.07 13.26
CA GLY A 154 4.40 -19.69 12.19
C GLY A 154 3.72 -19.51 10.82
N MET A 155 4.46 -19.80 9.76
CA MET A 155 3.91 -19.77 8.41
C MET A 155 2.81 -20.82 8.26
N VAL A 156 1.70 -20.42 7.69
CA VAL A 156 0.64 -21.36 7.27
C VAL A 156 1.10 -22.02 5.99
N LEU A 157 1.31 -23.32 6.05
CA LEU A 157 1.77 -24.13 4.93
C LEU A 157 0.60 -24.94 4.35
N GLY A 158 0.56 -25.04 3.04
CA GLY A 158 -0.32 -25.96 2.31
C GLY A 158 0.51 -27.05 1.63
N PRO A 159 -0.05 -28.22 1.38
CA PRO A 159 0.64 -29.27 0.61
C PRO A 159 0.86 -28.79 -0.83
N SER A 160 2.05 -29.04 -1.35
CA SER A 160 2.35 -28.89 -2.76
C SER A 160 2.69 -30.27 -3.34
N TYR A 161 2.25 -30.51 -4.55
CA TYR A 161 2.45 -31.79 -5.22
C TYR A 161 3.33 -31.56 -6.43
N TYR A 162 4.40 -32.35 -6.52
CA TYR A 162 5.36 -32.26 -7.61
C TYR A 162 5.46 -33.58 -8.34
N SER A 163 5.33 -33.55 -9.66
CA SER A 163 5.53 -34.73 -10.52
C SER A 163 6.97 -34.75 -11.02
N GLU A 164 7.78 -35.70 -10.54
CA GLU A 164 9.12 -35.91 -11.04
C GLU A 164 9.13 -36.34 -12.52
N LYS A 165 8.09 -37.11 -12.93
CA LYS A 165 7.95 -37.57 -14.32
C LYS A 165 7.72 -36.41 -15.29
N GLU A 166 6.93 -35.42 -14.88
CA GLU A 166 6.57 -34.28 -15.73
C GLU A 166 7.39 -33.02 -15.43
N ASN A 167 8.24 -33.09 -14.40
CA ASN A 167 9.08 -32.02 -13.91
C ASN A 167 8.30 -30.71 -13.68
N LYS A 168 7.11 -30.84 -13.05
CA LYS A 168 6.24 -29.68 -12.75
C LYS A 168 5.41 -29.87 -11.49
N TYR A 169 4.95 -28.78 -10.93
CA TYR A 169 3.95 -28.78 -9.87
C TYR A 169 2.56 -29.09 -10.42
N LEU A 170 1.81 -29.91 -9.68
CA LEU A 170 0.45 -30.32 -10.00
C LEU A 170 -0.55 -29.52 -9.18
N LEU A 171 -1.72 -29.26 -9.75
CA LEU A 171 -2.83 -28.72 -9.00
C LEU A 171 -3.44 -29.79 -8.08
N PRO A 172 -3.96 -29.42 -6.88
CA PRO A 172 -4.55 -30.38 -5.95
C PRO A 172 -5.67 -31.25 -6.57
N LYS A 173 -6.41 -30.69 -7.53
CA LYS A 173 -7.47 -31.41 -8.27
C LYS A 173 -6.96 -32.53 -9.18
N ASP A 174 -5.69 -32.47 -9.58
CA ASP A 174 -5.05 -33.42 -10.50
C ASP A 174 -4.29 -34.52 -9.72
N VAL A 175 -4.39 -34.51 -8.39
CA VAL A 175 -3.68 -35.45 -7.50
C VAL A 175 -4.68 -36.36 -6.79
N VAL A 176 -4.41 -37.64 -6.84
CA VAL A 176 -5.15 -38.64 -6.05
C VAL A 176 -4.31 -39.03 -4.85
N ILE A 177 -4.76 -38.68 -3.66
CA ILE A 177 -4.13 -39.12 -2.40
C ILE A 177 -4.68 -40.51 -2.09
N LYS A 178 -3.83 -41.52 -2.13
CA LYS A 178 -4.16 -42.84 -1.62
C LYS A 178 -3.90 -42.82 -0.12
N GLY A 179 -4.97 -42.96 0.67
CA GLY A 179 -4.82 -43.14 2.12
C GLY A 179 -4.08 -44.46 2.42
N ASP A 180 -3.38 -44.46 3.55
CA ASP A 180 -2.83 -45.71 4.12
C ASP A 180 -3.93 -46.63 4.62
#